data_0c2316dff599a47e660159f419197f70
#
_entry.id   0c2316dff599a47e660159f419197f70
#
_cell.length_a   1.000
_cell.length_b   1.000
_cell.length_c   1.000
_cell.angle_alpha   90.00
_cell.angle_beta   90.00
_cell.angle_gamma   90.00
#
_symmetry.space_group_name_H-M   'P 1'
#
loop_
_entity.id
_entity.type
_entity.pdbx_description
1 polymer ?
#
loop_
_entity_poly.entity_id
_entity_poly.type
_entity_poly.pdbx_seq_one_letter_code
_entity_poly.pdbx_strand_id
1 'polypeptide(L)' 'MDVKIEDTAWDAMSHEEKNHQLYLKQKQMLDMFLERGAISKAQHDKSLHDLTVKMGEKP' A
#
# COMPACT_ATOMS: atom_id res chain seq x y z
N MET A 1 -24.53 6.72 0.14
CA MET A 1 -23.74 7.22 -0.24
C MET A 1 -22.89 7.98 0.48
N ASP A 2 -22.48 7.65 1.46
CA ASP A 2 -21.72 8.29 2.29
C ASP A 2 -20.38 8.24 1.95
N VAL A 3 -20.08 7.65 0.94
CA VAL A 3 -18.78 7.63 0.44
C VAL A 3 -18.25 8.97 0.17
N LYS A 4 -19.14 9.96 0.04
CA LYS A 4 -18.68 11.26 -0.25
C LYS A 4 -17.80 11.86 0.78
N ILE A 5 -17.95 11.51 2.04
CA ILE A 5 -17.13 12.05 3.09
C ILE A 5 -15.71 11.56 2.95
N GLU A 6 -15.56 10.27 2.66
CA GLU A 6 -14.24 9.72 2.45
C GLU A 6 -13.65 10.25 1.16
N ASP A 7 -14.47 10.41 0.14
CA ASP A 7 -13.98 10.94 -1.11
C ASP A 7 -13.46 12.35 -0.94
N THR A 8 -14.13 13.15 -0.13
CA THR A 8 -13.70 14.50 0.11
C THR A 8 -12.35 14.54 0.81
N ALA A 9 -12.18 13.69 1.82
CA ALA A 9 -10.92 13.63 2.53
C ALA A 9 -9.81 13.12 1.60
N TRP A 10 -10.15 12.13 0.78
CA TRP A 10 -9.19 11.58 -0.17
C TRP A 10 -8.80 12.64 -1.21
N ASP A 11 -9.77 13.38 -1.70
CA ASP A 11 -9.52 14.38 -2.70
C ASP A 11 -8.70 15.54 -2.17
N ALA A 12 -8.76 15.78 -0.87
CA ALA A 12 -7.99 16.85 -0.25
C ALA A 12 -6.53 16.49 -0.08
N MET A 13 -6.19 15.19 -0.24
CA MET A 13 -4.82 14.76 -0.09
C MET A 13 -4.03 15.05 -1.35
N SER A 14 -2.75 15.34 -1.19
CA SER A 14 -1.89 15.52 -2.35
C SER A 14 -1.69 14.18 -3.04
N HIS A 15 -1.17 14.23 -4.26
CA HIS A 15 -0.91 13.01 -5.00
C HIS A 15 0.08 12.12 -4.26
N GLU A 16 1.07 12.73 -3.64
CA GLU A 16 2.07 11.97 -2.89
C GLU A 16 1.45 11.32 -1.67
N GLU A 17 0.55 12.02 -1.00
CA GLU A 17 -0.12 11.46 0.16
C GLU A 17 -1.01 10.28 -0.23
N LYS A 18 -1.70 10.38 -1.35
CA LYS A 18 -2.53 9.29 -1.82
C LYS A 18 -1.68 8.06 -2.12
N ASN A 19 -0.55 8.27 -2.79
CA ASN A 19 0.34 7.17 -3.11
C ASN A 19 0.90 6.54 -1.85
N HIS A 20 1.26 7.36 -0.87
CA HIS A 20 1.81 6.86 0.38
C HIS A 20 0.78 6.00 1.11
N GLN A 21 -0.48 6.44 1.14
CA GLN A 21 -1.53 5.67 1.80
C GLN A 21 -1.76 4.34 1.08
N LEU A 22 -1.75 4.35 -0.24
CA LEU A 22 -1.88 3.11 -1.00
C LEU A 22 -0.71 2.17 -0.75
N TYR A 23 0.49 2.72 -0.66
CA TYR A 23 1.67 1.94 -0.38
C TYR A 23 1.56 1.25 0.98
N LEU A 24 1.19 2.00 2.00
CA LEU A 24 1.06 1.45 3.35
C LEU A 24 0.01 0.34 3.39
N LYS A 25 -1.10 0.56 2.70
CA LYS A 25 -2.17 -0.42 2.69
C LYS A 25 -1.72 -1.71 2.01
N GLN A 26 -1.04 -1.61 0.88
CA GLN A 26 -0.57 -2.78 0.18
C GLN A 26 0.54 -3.49 0.95
N LYS A 27 1.38 -2.72 1.63
CA LYS A 27 2.41 -3.29 2.46
C LYS A 27 1.80 -4.13 3.58
N GLN A 28 0.74 -3.61 4.20
CA GLN A 28 0.05 -4.36 5.25
C GLN A 28 -0.53 -5.66 4.71
N MET A 29 -1.06 -5.63 3.49
CA MET A 29 -1.61 -6.83 2.89
C MET A 29 -0.52 -7.86 2.63
N LEU A 30 0.64 -7.42 2.17
CA LEU A 30 1.76 -8.33 1.95
C LEU A 30 2.22 -8.96 3.25
N ASP A 31 2.30 -8.15 4.31
CA ASP A 31 2.69 -8.65 5.62
C ASP A 31 1.68 -9.68 6.12
N MET A 32 0.41 -9.43 5.89
CA MET A 32 -0.64 -10.35 6.30
C MET A 32 -0.55 -11.68 5.54
N PHE A 33 -0.28 -11.61 4.25
CA PHE A 33 -0.14 -12.82 3.44
C PHE A 33 1.05 -13.64 3.90
N LEU A 34 2.14 -12.98 4.25
CA LEU A 34 3.32 -13.67 4.75
C LEU A 34 3.00 -14.36 6.08
N GLU A 35 2.31 -13.64 6.96
CA GLU A 35 1.97 -14.18 8.26
C GLU A 35 1.06 -15.41 8.13
N ARG A 36 0.17 -15.39 7.16
CA ARG A 36 -0.74 -16.51 6.93
C ARG A 36 -0.12 -17.64 6.13
N GLY A 37 1.09 -17.43 5.67
CA GLY A 37 1.74 -18.46 4.86
C GLY A 37 1.25 -18.51 3.42
N ALA A 38 0.54 -17.49 2.97
CA ALA A 38 0.05 -17.45 1.61
C ALA A 38 1.17 -17.16 0.61
N ILE A 39 2.21 -16.48 1.06
CA ILE A 39 3.39 -16.23 0.24
C ILE A 39 4.62 -16.50 1.08
N SER A 40 5.74 -16.77 0.42
CA SER A 40 6.99 -17.00 1.12
C SER A 40 7.64 -15.68 1.46
N LYS A 41 8.63 -15.70 2.32
CA LYS A 41 9.35 -14.50 2.68
C LYS A 41 10.05 -13.91 1.46
N ALA A 42 10.60 -14.74 0.60
CA ALA A 42 11.25 -14.25 -0.62
C ALA A 42 10.25 -13.56 -1.52
N GLN A 43 9.06 -14.12 -1.64
CA GLN A 43 8.00 -13.53 -2.43
C GLN A 43 7.55 -12.20 -1.82
N HIS A 44 7.40 -12.18 -0.51
CA HIS A 44 7.01 -10.97 0.22
C HIS A 44 8.04 -9.85 -0.01
N ASP A 45 9.32 -10.17 0.17
CA ASP A 45 10.38 -9.18 0.04
C ASP A 45 10.47 -8.64 -1.38
N LYS A 46 10.32 -9.52 -2.37
CA LYS A 46 10.38 -9.09 -3.76
C LYS A 46 9.18 -8.22 -4.10
N SER A 47 8.00 -8.61 -3.67
CA SER A 47 6.80 -7.84 -3.93
C SER A 47 6.87 -6.48 -3.26
N LEU A 48 7.38 -6.43 -2.04
CA LEU A 48 7.51 -5.18 -1.33
C LEU A 48 8.51 -4.26 -2.01
N HIS A 49 9.61 -4.81 -2.48
CA HIS A 49 10.61 -4.03 -3.18
C HIS A 49 10.03 -3.45 -4.47
N ASP A 50 9.32 -4.27 -5.24
CA ASP A 50 8.70 -3.82 -6.48
C ASP A 50 7.66 -2.74 -6.20
N LEU A 51 6.89 -2.93 -5.15
CA LEU A 51 5.89 -1.94 -4.75
C LEU A 51 6.55 -0.63 -4.37
N THR A 52 7.63 -0.70 -3.60
CA THR A 52 8.35 0.49 -3.17
C THR A 52 8.87 1.29 -4.36
N VAL A 53 9.45 0.59 -5.33
CA VAL A 53 9.98 1.24 -6.52
C VAL A 53 8.84 1.81 -7.35
N LYS A 54 7.77 1.03 -7.53
CA LYS A 54 6.65 1.45 -8.36
C LYS A 54 5.95 2.67 -7.81
N MET A 55 5.84 2.75 -6.50
CA MET A 55 5.14 3.86 -5.87
C MET A 55 6.07 5.05 -5.60
N GLY A 56 7.36 4.90 -5.88
CA GLY A 56 8.30 5.98 -5.65
C GLY A 56 8.63 6.20 -4.18
N GLU A 57 8.31 5.22 -3.34
CA GLU A 57 8.62 5.34 -1.92
C GLU A 57 10.07 4.95 -1.67
N LYS A 58 10.66 5.50 -0.63
CA LYS A 58 12.01 5.12 -0.28
C LYS A 58 11.98 4.00 0.72
N PRO A 59 12.89 3.05 0.61
CA PRO A 59 12.92 1.91 1.52
C PRO A 59 13.17 2.32 2.96
#